data_7e65d820cf4b5176c9803d69d2ce3357
#
_entry.id   7e65d820cf4b5176c9803d69d2ce3357
#
_cell.length_a   1.000
_cell.length_b   1.000
_cell.length_c   1.000
_cell.angle_alpha   90.00
_cell.angle_beta   90.00
_cell.angle_gamma   90.00
#
_symmetry.space_group_name_H-M   'P 1'
#
loop_
_entity.id
_entity.type
_entity.pdbx_description
1 polymer ?
#
loop_
_entity_poly.entity_id
_entity_poly.type
_entity_poly.pdbx_seq_one_letter_code
_entity_poly.pdbx_strand_id
1 'polypeptide(L)'
;MESTAGKGNAFSNYKKLISLADHDWETAEIRKVAGLNVSIKNSNQMVDQHGRVFHHFCTTSYLGLDHHPELLKGAITALWETGTLRIANSKNRCKLAILDQYESELSELFGARCISTLSCSAASAGILPLLASGVLTQNRPPVMVFDRLAHYSMNHLKAACADETRVVTCAHGDMDFLEKQCQQNKTVAYVADGAYSMGGISNMDSLLYLKARYGLFLYMDDSHALSAVGAFGRGIVRPRLQALEDDCVIVASLAKSFGASGGLVMLGNERQSKLIQRYGGPTNWSQSLNSAAIG
;
A
#
# COMPACT_ATOMS: atom_id res chain seq x y z
N MET A 1 15.22 -38.54 -3.94
CA MET A 1 14.56 -37.23 -3.74
C MET A 1 13.07 -37.44 -4.05
N GLU A 2 12.31 -37.76 -3.06
CA GLU A 2 10.84 -37.88 -3.20
C GLU A 2 10.25 -36.47 -3.38
N SER A 3 9.56 -36.27 -4.49
CA SER A 3 8.76 -35.12 -4.78
C SER A 3 7.65 -35.02 -3.72
N THR A 4 7.84 -34.14 -2.74
CA THR A 4 6.70 -33.66 -1.95
C THR A 4 5.84 -32.80 -2.86
N ALA A 5 4.88 -33.43 -3.56
CA ALA A 5 3.78 -32.73 -4.19
C ALA A 5 3.04 -31.99 -3.08
N GLY A 6 3.42 -30.74 -2.84
CA GLY A 6 2.92 -29.92 -1.77
C GLY A 6 1.41 -29.77 -1.87
N LYS A 7 0.72 -29.98 -0.77
CA LYS A 7 -0.68 -29.54 -0.62
C LYS A 7 -0.69 -28.05 -1.02
N GLY A 8 -1.47 -27.70 -2.03
CA GLY A 8 -1.58 -26.32 -2.51
C GLY A 8 -1.83 -25.37 -1.34
N ASN A 9 -1.18 -24.19 -1.39
CA ASN A 9 -1.30 -23.18 -0.35
C ASN A 9 -2.80 -22.83 -0.13
N ALA A 10 -3.26 -22.90 1.11
CA ALA A 10 -4.66 -22.69 1.49
C ALA A 10 -5.21 -21.29 1.13
N PHE A 11 -4.31 -20.33 0.82
CA PHE A 11 -4.66 -18.98 0.43
C PHE A 11 -4.69 -18.77 -1.09
N SER A 12 -4.30 -19.75 -1.91
CA SER A 12 -4.42 -19.71 -3.37
C SER A 12 -5.84 -20.12 -3.77
N ASN A 13 -6.73 -19.15 -3.99
CA ASN A 13 -8.15 -19.38 -4.18
C ASN A 13 -8.77 -18.66 -5.40
N TYR A 14 -8.00 -18.42 -6.45
CA TYR A 14 -8.47 -17.71 -7.66
C TYR A 14 -9.72 -18.32 -8.28
N LYS A 15 -9.83 -19.66 -8.34
CA LYS A 15 -11.03 -20.33 -8.88
C LYS A 15 -12.29 -19.96 -8.09
N LYS A 16 -12.18 -19.88 -6.76
CA LYS A 16 -13.28 -19.45 -5.90
C LYS A 16 -13.61 -17.98 -6.12
N LEU A 17 -12.61 -17.12 -6.25
CA LEU A 17 -12.81 -15.69 -6.50
C LEU A 17 -13.57 -15.49 -7.82
N ILE A 18 -13.13 -16.13 -8.90
CA ILE A 18 -13.80 -16.07 -10.20
C ILE A 18 -15.24 -16.54 -10.09
N SER A 19 -15.47 -17.71 -9.50
CA SER A 19 -16.84 -18.26 -9.37
C SER A 19 -17.80 -17.40 -8.56
N LEU A 20 -17.29 -16.53 -7.70
CA LEU A 20 -18.11 -15.62 -6.88
C LEU A 20 -18.39 -14.28 -7.56
N ALA A 21 -17.53 -13.80 -8.46
CA ALA A 21 -17.57 -12.43 -8.94
C ALA A 21 -17.79 -12.29 -10.45
N ASP A 22 -17.48 -13.31 -11.25
CA ASP A 22 -17.44 -13.20 -12.72
C ASP A 22 -18.80 -12.82 -13.31
N HIS A 23 -19.85 -13.48 -12.85
CA HIS A 23 -21.23 -13.20 -13.30
C HIS A 23 -21.67 -11.75 -12.99
N ASP A 24 -21.26 -11.19 -11.85
CA ASP A 24 -21.61 -9.82 -11.48
C ASP A 24 -20.87 -8.82 -12.36
N TRP A 25 -19.61 -9.10 -12.72
CA TRP A 25 -18.85 -8.30 -13.68
C TRP A 25 -19.48 -8.31 -15.06
N GLU A 26 -19.81 -9.48 -15.61
CA GLU A 26 -20.51 -9.59 -16.91
C GLU A 26 -21.83 -8.82 -16.90
N THR A 27 -22.62 -8.96 -15.82
CA THR A 27 -23.89 -8.24 -15.66
C THR A 27 -23.68 -6.72 -15.64
N ALA A 28 -22.65 -6.24 -14.94
CA ALA A 28 -22.33 -4.82 -14.87
C ALA A 28 -21.89 -4.25 -16.23
N GLU A 29 -21.13 -5.01 -17.01
CA GLU A 29 -20.73 -4.63 -18.37
C GLU A 29 -21.94 -4.58 -19.33
N ILE A 30 -22.79 -5.60 -19.31
CA ILE A 30 -24.04 -5.63 -20.13
C ILE A 30 -24.92 -4.42 -19.80
N ARG A 31 -25.01 -4.05 -18.52
CA ARG A 31 -25.76 -2.88 -18.06
C ARG A 31 -25.05 -1.54 -18.30
N LYS A 32 -23.85 -1.56 -18.88
CA LYS A 32 -23.04 -0.36 -19.16
C LYS A 32 -22.76 0.48 -17.89
N VAL A 33 -22.45 -0.17 -16.79
CA VAL A 33 -22.03 0.47 -15.52
C VAL A 33 -20.61 0.07 -15.12
N ALA A 34 -19.99 -0.84 -15.86
CA ALA A 34 -18.57 -1.19 -15.76
C ALA A 34 -17.92 -1.15 -17.15
N GLY A 35 -16.59 -1.17 -17.22
CA GLY A 35 -15.85 -1.15 -18.48
C GLY A 35 -16.03 0.14 -19.29
N LEU A 36 -16.34 1.27 -18.66
CA LEU A 36 -16.63 2.53 -19.35
C LEU A 36 -15.33 3.18 -19.85
N ASN A 37 -15.32 3.57 -21.13
CA ASN A 37 -14.36 4.51 -21.68
C ASN A 37 -14.90 5.93 -21.49
N VAL A 38 -14.14 6.77 -20.79
CA VAL A 38 -14.60 8.10 -20.41
C VAL A 38 -13.63 9.19 -20.84
N SER A 39 -14.19 10.35 -21.15
CA SER A 39 -13.45 11.61 -21.27
C SER A 39 -13.81 12.52 -20.10
N ILE A 40 -12.85 13.25 -19.59
CA ILE A 40 -13.06 14.24 -18.53
C ILE A 40 -13.65 15.50 -19.15
N LYS A 41 -14.81 15.94 -18.64
CA LYS A 41 -15.46 17.17 -19.05
C LYS A 41 -15.06 18.35 -18.14
N ASN A 42 -15.01 18.08 -16.84
CA ASN A 42 -14.46 18.97 -15.81
C ASN A 42 -14.08 18.11 -14.59
N SER A 43 -13.66 18.71 -13.49
CA SER A 43 -13.03 18.02 -12.35
C SER A 43 -13.71 16.72 -11.90
N ASN A 44 -15.04 16.63 -11.88
CA ASN A 44 -15.74 15.41 -11.48
C ASN A 44 -16.86 14.98 -12.46
N GLN A 45 -16.98 15.64 -13.59
CA GLN A 45 -17.91 15.25 -14.67
C GLN A 45 -17.17 14.52 -15.78
N MET A 46 -17.69 13.37 -16.15
CA MET A 46 -17.17 12.54 -17.24
C MET A 46 -18.23 12.33 -18.29
N VAL A 47 -17.77 12.07 -19.50
CA VAL A 47 -18.61 11.65 -20.63
C VAL A 47 -18.16 10.27 -21.06
N ASP A 48 -19.05 9.30 -21.07
CA ASP A 48 -18.74 7.95 -21.54
C ASP A 48 -18.79 7.82 -23.08
N GLN A 49 -18.41 6.66 -23.57
CA GLN A 49 -18.42 6.33 -25.01
C GLN A 49 -19.83 6.34 -25.64
N HIS A 50 -20.89 6.46 -24.84
CA HIS A 50 -22.29 6.56 -25.29
C HIS A 50 -22.82 7.98 -25.18
N GLY A 51 -21.99 8.98 -24.85
CA GLY A 51 -22.38 10.38 -24.72
C GLY A 51 -23.10 10.71 -23.39
N ARG A 52 -23.17 9.78 -22.43
CA ARG A 52 -23.79 10.05 -21.12
C ARG A 52 -22.85 10.90 -20.27
N VAL A 53 -23.35 12.02 -19.77
CA VAL A 53 -22.64 12.87 -18.82
C VAL A 53 -23.03 12.46 -17.40
N PHE A 54 -22.06 12.22 -16.56
CA PHE A 54 -22.30 11.84 -15.16
C PHE A 54 -21.25 12.39 -14.21
N HIS A 55 -21.61 12.51 -12.94
CA HIS A 55 -20.67 12.83 -11.87
C HIS A 55 -19.99 11.56 -11.40
N HIS A 56 -18.69 11.63 -11.20
CA HIS A 56 -17.85 10.51 -10.81
C HIS A 56 -17.51 10.58 -9.30
N PHE A 57 -17.88 9.53 -8.57
CA PHE A 57 -17.61 9.39 -7.13
C PHE A 57 -16.71 8.21 -6.78
N CYS A 58 -16.19 7.49 -7.77
CA CYS A 58 -15.38 6.28 -7.56
C CYS A 58 -13.87 6.49 -7.73
N THR A 59 -13.40 7.74 -7.95
CA THR A 59 -11.98 8.05 -8.15
C THR A 59 -11.13 7.89 -6.89
N THR A 60 -11.74 7.86 -5.70
CA THR A 60 -11.05 7.95 -4.40
C THR A 60 -10.15 9.19 -4.26
N SER A 61 -10.36 10.20 -5.08
CA SER A 61 -9.59 11.45 -5.07
C SER A 61 -9.85 12.31 -3.82
N TYR A 62 -10.93 12.09 -3.11
CA TYR A 62 -11.43 12.74 -1.90
C TYR A 62 -11.32 14.29 -1.86
N LEU A 63 -10.16 14.86 -2.20
CA LEU A 63 -9.89 16.30 -2.22
C LEU A 63 -9.95 16.90 -3.62
N GLY A 64 -10.07 16.08 -4.68
CA GLY A 64 -10.10 16.54 -6.08
C GLY A 64 -8.78 17.13 -6.57
N LEU A 65 -7.67 16.80 -5.94
CA LEU A 65 -6.35 17.35 -6.28
C LEU A 65 -5.78 16.79 -7.59
N ASP A 66 -6.23 15.64 -8.04
CA ASP A 66 -5.84 15.01 -9.31
C ASP A 66 -6.12 15.88 -10.56
N HIS A 67 -6.94 16.91 -10.44
CA HIS A 67 -7.21 17.92 -11.48
C HIS A 67 -6.63 19.29 -11.15
N HIS A 68 -5.84 19.42 -10.08
CA HIS A 68 -5.34 20.72 -9.64
C HIS A 68 -4.31 21.26 -10.62
N PRO A 69 -4.45 22.52 -11.12
CA PRO A 69 -3.58 23.07 -12.16
C PRO A 69 -2.08 23.08 -11.79
N GLU A 70 -1.76 23.33 -10.52
CA GLU A 70 -0.36 23.35 -10.08
C GLU A 70 0.28 21.96 -10.07
N LEU A 71 -0.49 20.91 -9.74
CA LEU A 71 0.01 19.52 -9.83
C LEU A 71 0.26 19.13 -11.30
N LEU A 72 -0.65 19.49 -12.20
CA LEU A 72 -0.46 19.24 -13.63
C LEU A 72 0.72 20.01 -14.19
N LYS A 73 0.91 21.26 -13.75
CA LYS A 73 2.05 22.10 -14.15
C LYS A 73 3.36 21.50 -13.63
N GLY A 74 3.43 21.06 -12.37
CA GLY A 74 4.59 20.38 -11.81
C GLY A 74 4.99 19.17 -12.62
N ALA A 75 4.02 18.30 -12.93
CA ALA A 75 4.23 17.09 -13.75
C ALA A 75 4.80 17.43 -15.14
N ILE A 76 4.25 18.44 -15.83
CA ILE A 76 4.74 18.89 -17.13
C ILE A 76 6.15 19.47 -17.02
N THR A 77 6.41 20.30 -16.01
CA THR A 77 7.72 20.91 -15.78
C THR A 77 8.79 19.85 -15.54
N ALA A 78 8.52 18.90 -14.66
CA ALA A 78 9.47 17.82 -14.37
C ALA A 78 9.77 16.93 -15.58
N LEU A 79 8.78 16.64 -16.41
CA LEU A 79 8.99 15.92 -17.68
C LEU A 79 9.91 16.71 -18.63
N TRP A 80 9.68 18.01 -18.73
CA TRP A 80 10.48 18.88 -19.60
C TRP A 80 11.91 19.02 -19.13
N GLU A 81 12.11 19.27 -17.84
CA GLU A 81 13.44 19.49 -17.24
C GLU A 81 14.28 18.22 -17.23
N THR A 82 13.68 17.06 -16.95
CA THR A 82 14.41 15.78 -16.93
C THR A 82 14.65 15.22 -18.33
N GLY A 83 13.82 15.58 -19.31
CA GLY A 83 13.91 15.10 -20.68
C GLY A 83 13.64 13.59 -20.84
N THR A 84 13.07 12.94 -19.83
CA THR A 84 12.84 11.49 -19.85
C THR A 84 11.71 11.09 -18.93
N LEU A 85 11.04 10.00 -19.28
CA LEU A 85 10.06 9.35 -18.40
C LEU A 85 10.73 8.48 -17.33
N ARG A 86 11.88 7.89 -17.64
CA ARG A 86 12.59 6.96 -16.74
C ARG A 86 14.05 6.80 -17.15
N ILE A 87 14.90 6.33 -16.23
CA ILE A 87 16.30 6.00 -16.52
C ILE A 87 16.50 4.47 -16.54
N ALA A 88 16.14 3.76 -15.49
CA ALA A 88 16.42 2.34 -15.33
C ALA A 88 15.24 1.59 -14.70
N ASN A 89 15.23 0.26 -14.86
CA ASN A 89 14.22 -0.59 -14.23
C ASN A 89 14.46 -0.77 -12.73
N SER A 90 15.68 -0.54 -12.26
CA SER A 90 16.02 -0.64 -10.84
C SER A 90 16.69 0.65 -10.37
N LYS A 91 16.12 1.29 -9.38
CA LYS A 91 16.69 2.47 -8.74
C LYS A 91 18.01 2.21 -8.00
N ASN A 92 18.36 0.94 -7.76
CA ASN A 92 19.66 0.56 -7.22
C ASN A 92 20.80 0.65 -8.26
N ARG A 93 20.50 0.74 -9.55
CA ARG A 93 21.48 0.97 -10.62
C ARG A 93 21.70 2.44 -10.85
N CYS A 94 20.66 3.16 -11.15
CA CYS A 94 20.62 4.62 -11.24
C CYS A 94 19.18 5.12 -11.11
N LYS A 95 19.05 6.34 -10.67
CA LYS A 95 17.77 7.02 -10.47
C LYS A 95 17.90 8.48 -10.87
N LEU A 96 16.77 9.13 -11.14
CA LEU A 96 16.73 10.57 -11.37
C LEU A 96 17.11 11.30 -10.07
N ALA A 97 17.88 12.38 -10.18
CA ALA A 97 18.27 13.18 -9.02
C ALA A 97 17.06 13.76 -8.28
N ILE A 98 16.02 14.17 -9.02
CA ILE A 98 14.76 14.67 -8.46
C ILE A 98 14.06 13.66 -7.55
N LEU A 99 14.31 12.33 -7.71
CA LEU A 99 13.72 11.33 -6.85
C LEU A 99 14.24 11.40 -5.41
N ASP A 100 15.55 11.67 -5.24
CA ASP A 100 16.12 11.81 -3.89
C ASP A 100 15.58 13.05 -3.19
N GLN A 101 15.42 14.16 -3.91
CA GLN A 101 14.82 15.37 -3.39
C GLN A 101 13.37 15.09 -2.95
N TYR A 102 12.57 14.47 -3.81
CA TYR A 102 11.18 14.10 -3.53
C TYR A 102 11.05 13.19 -2.30
N GLU A 103 11.85 12.11 -2.22
CA GLU A 103 11.84 11.21 -1.06
C GLU A 103 12.32 11.92 0.22
N SER A 104 13.20 12.93 0.12
CA SER A 104 13.63 13.77 1.24
C SER A 104 12.52 14.70 1.73
N GLU A 105 11.82 15.36 0.83
CA GLU A 105 10.68 16.24 1.15
C GLU A 105 9.52 15.45 1.80
N LEU A 106 9.22 14.26 1.27
CA LEU A 106 8.26 13.36 1.91
C LEU A 106 8.73 12.92 3.30
N SER A 107 10.03 12.67 3.45
CA SER A 107 10.59 12.26 4.76
C SER A 107 10.48 13.37 5.80
N GLU A 108 10.68 14.62 5.40
CA GLU A 108 10.48 15.79 6.25
C GLU A 108 9.00 15.98 6.59
N LEU A 109 8.11 15.92 5.58
CA LEU A 109 6.68 16.07 5.77
C LEU A 109 6.11 15.05 6.76
N PHE A 110 6.51 13.79 6.64
CA PHE A 110 5.99 12.72 7.48
C PHE A 110 6.82 12.47 8.75
N GLY A 111 7.98 13.09 8.89
CA GLY A 111 8.90 12.86 10.01
C GLY A 111 9.29 11.38 10.13
N ALA A 112 9.55 10.73 9.00
CA ALA A 112 9.90 9.33 8.87
C ALA A 112 10.80 9.15 7.65
N ARG A 113 11.55 8.06 7.56
CA ARG A 113 12.25 7.75 6.33
C ARG A 113 11.25 7.30 5.26
N CYS A 114 11.10 8.07 4.21
CA CYS A 114 10.20 7.77 3.10
C CYS A 114 10.95 7.20 1.90
N ILE A 115 10.36 6.20 1.27
CA ILE A 115 10.72 5.73 -0.06
C ILE A 115 9.47 5.66 -0.93
N SER A 116 9.63 5.94 -2.21
CA SER A 116 8.55 5.87 -3.17
C SER A 116 8.58 4.55 -3.96
N THR A 117 7.43 4.14 -4.41
CA THR A 117 7.23 2.94 -5.24
C THR A 117 6.26 3.24 -6.37
N LEU A 118 6.22 2.39 -7.40
CA LEU A 118 5.33 2.59 -8.54
C LEU A 118 3.83 2.60 -8.15
N SER A 119 3.48 1.89 -7.08
CA SER A 119 2.15 1.92 -6.47
C SER A 119 2.21 1.37 -5.04
N CYS A 120 1.18 1.63 -4.23
CA CYS A 120 1.03 1.00 -2.91
C CYS A 120 0.99 -0.53 -3.00
N SER A 121 0.36 -1.08 -4.04
CA SER A 121 0.36 -2.53 -4.29
C SER A 121 1.77 -3.08 -4.56
N ALA A 122 2.60 -2.35 -5.29
CA ALA A 122 4.01 -2.72 -5.50
C ALA A 122 4.81 -2.68 -4.19
N ALA A 123 4.53 -1.68 -3.33
CA ALA A 123 5.12 -1.63 -1.99
C ALA A 123 4.75 -2.87 -1.17
N SER A 124 3.46 -3.20 -1.07
CA SER A 124 2.97 -4.36 -0.34
C SER A 124 3.55 -5.67 -0.89
N ALA A 125 3.56 -5.84 -2.22
CA ALA A 125 4.11 -7.04 -2.88
C ALA A 125 5.61 -7.23 -2.62
N GLY A 126 6.34 -6.14 -2.42
CA GLY A 126 7.77 -6.20 -2.07
C GLY A 126 8.03 -6.40 -0.58
N ILE A 127 7.20 -5.83 0.29
CA ILE A 127 7.51 -5.76 1.73
C ILE A 127 6.92 -6.94 2.50
N LEU A 128 5.69 -7.38 2.21
CA LEU A 128 5.03 -8.41 3.00
C LEU A 128 5.76 -9.77 2.97
N PRO A 129 6.27 -10.28 1.82
CA PRO A 129 7.09 -11.50 1.82
C PRO A 129 8.41 -11.32 2.59
N LEU A 130 9.07 -10.15 2.50
CA LEU A 130 10.26 -9.86 3.30
C LEU A 130 9.96 -9.82 4.81
N LEU A 131 8.82 -9.29 5.20
CA LEU A 131 8.38 -9.32 6.60
C LEU A 131 8.12 -10.75 7.05
N ALA A 132 7.43 -11.53 6.24
CA ALA A 132 7.11 -12.93 6.52
C ALA A 132 8.38 -13.79 6.68
N SER A 133 9.43 -13.55 5.88
CA SER A 133 10.72 -14.25 6.00
C SER A 133 11.49 -13.93 7.29
N GLY A 134 11.08 -12.87 8.02
CA GLY A 134 11.71 -12.47 9.26
C GLY A 134 12.87 -11.50 9.12
N VAL A 135 13.30 -11.13 7.92
CA VAL A 135 14.46 -10.21 7.74
C VAL A 135 14.21 -8.82 8.30
N LEU A 136 12.94 -8.39 8.36
CA LEU A 136 12.53 -7.13 8.97
C LEU A 136 12.27 -7.23 10.49
N THR A 137 12.26 -8.43 11.04
CA THR A 137 12.01 -8.74 12.44
C THR A 137 13.21 -9.48 13.08
N GLN A 138 14.42 -8.99 12.82
CA GLN A 138 15.66 -9.50 13.40
C GLN A 138 15.90 -11.01 13.12
N ASN A 139 15.58 -11.45 11.88
CA ASN A 139 15.64 -12.84 11.42
C ASN A 139 14.73 -13.80 12.22
N ARG A 140 13.59 -13.30 12.71
CA ARG A 140 12.57 -14.10 13.38
C ARG A 140 11.27 -14.03 12.58
N PRO A 141 10.95 -15.05 11.75
CA PRO A 141 9.71 -15.07 11.01
C PRO A 141 8.50 -14.87 11.95
N PRO A 142 7.70 -13.80 11.75
CA PRO A 142 6.54 -13.55 12.60
C PRO A 142 5.37 -14.43 12.20
N VAL A 143 4.46 -14.72 13.11
CA VAL A 143 3.10 -15.12 12.71
C VAL A 143 2.44 -13.90 12.09
N MET A 144 2.07 -14.01 10.81
CA MET A 144 1.40 -12.94 10.06
C MET A 144 -0.11 -13.01 10.31
N VAL A 145 -0.66 -12.00 10.98
CA VAL A 145 -2.10 -11.88 11.24
C VAL A 145 -2.68 -10.82 10.31
N PHE A 146 -3.51 -11.23 9.37
CA PHE A 146 -4.19 -10.33 8.43
C PHE A 146 -5.59 -10.02 8.93
N ASP A 147 -5.95 -8.74 9.00
CA ASP A 147 -7.34 -8.34 9.15
C ASP A 147 -8.15 -8.81 7.94
N ARG A 148 -9.35 -9.34 8.18
CA ARG A 148 -10.21 -9.87 7.11
C ARG A 148 -10.59 -8.82 6.08
N LEU A 149 -10.71 -7.55 6.47
CA LEU A 149 -11.05 -6.43 5.60
C LEU A 149 -9.83 -5.68 5.08
N ALA A 150 -8.60 -6.13 5.39
CA ALA A 150 -7.39 -5.54 4.80
C ALA A 150 -7.53 -5.49 3.27
N HIS A 151 -7.04 -4.39 2.67
CA HIS A 151 -7.19 -4.14 1.24
C HIS A 151 -6.64 -5.30 0.39
N TYR A 152 -7.23 -5.51 -0.80
CA TYR A 152 -6.83 -6.60 -1.71
C TYR A 152 -5.33 -6.60 -2.02
N SER A 153 -4.70 -5.44 -2.14
CA SER A 153 -3.24 -5.31 -2.37
C SER A 153 -2.37 -6.02 -1.33
N MET A 154 -2.91 -6.23 -0.12
CA MET A 154 -2.26 -6.99 0.95
C MET A 154 -2.81 -8.42 1.02
N ASN A 155 -4.13 -8.58 0.96
CA ASN A 155 -4.78 -9.88 1.16
C ASN A 155 -4.37 -10.95 0.14
N HIS A 156 -4.12 -10.59 -1.13
CA HIS A 156 -3.70 -11.55 -2.15
C HIS A 156 -2.27 -12.07 -1.93
N LEU A 157 -1.48 -11.42 -1.09
CA LEU A 157 -0.12 -11.81 -0.76
C LEU A 157 -0.02 -12.85 0.36
N LYS A 158 -1.14 -13.21 0.98
CA LYS A 158 -1.17 -14.27 2.02
C LYS A 158 -0.53 -15.57 1.56
N ALA A 159 -0.71 -15.94 0.29
CA ALA A 159 -0.10 -17.13 -0.27
C ALA A 159 1.43 -17.05 -0.24
N ALA A 160 2.00 -15.94 -0.73
CA ALA A 160 3.44 -15.72 -0.73
C ALA A 160 4.02 -15.60 0.69
N CYS A 161 3.28 -14.97 1.61
CA CYS A 161 3.68 -14.93 3.03
C CYS A 161 3.63 -16.31 3.69
N ALA A 162 2.65 -17.15 3.31
CA ALA A 162 2.50 -18.48 3.89
C ALA A 162 3.54 -19.50 3.42
N ASP A 163 4.28 -19.19 2.36
CA ASP A 163 5.47 -19.96 1.95
C ASP A 163 6.66 -19.70 2.90
N GLU A 164 6.68 -18.55 3.58
CA GLU A 164 7.74 -18.15 4.50
C GLU A 164 7.40 -18.42 5.98
N THR A 165 6.14 -18.25 6.38
CA THR A 165 5.73 -18.36 7.78
C THR A 165 4.25 -18.69 7.94
N ARG A 166 3.83 -18.91 9.19
CA ARG A 166 2.42 -19.11 9.52
C ARG A 166 1.62 -17.83 9.27
N VAL A 167 0.57 -17.95 8.44
CA VAL A 167 -0.40 -16.88 8.16
C VAL A 167 -1.76 -17.24 8.74
N VAL A 168 -2.40 -16.29 9.41
CA VAL A 168 -3.77 -16.41 9.91
C VAL A 168 -4.57 -15.17 9.51
N THR A 169 -5.89 -15.30 9.43
CA THR A 169 -6.80 -14.18 9.20
C THR A 169 -7.68 -14.04 10.43
N CYS A 170 -7.73 -12.83 11.02
CA CYS A 170 -8.65 -12.52 12.11
C CYS A 170 -9.95 -11.88 11.59
N ALA A 171 -10.99 -11.91 12.40
CA ALA A 171 -12.16 -11.09 12.15
C ALA A 171 -11.76 -9.61 12.18
N HIS A 172 -12.54 -8.76 11.49
CA HIS A 172 -12.23 -7.33 11.44
C HIS A 172 -12.21 -6.70 12.83
N GLY A 173 -11.09 -6.07 13.17
CA GLY A 173 -10.91 -5.39 14.44
C GLY A 173 -10.89 -6.30 15.68
N ASP A 174 -10.66 -7.60 15.53
CA ASP A 174 -10.62 -8.57 16.64
C ASP A 174 -9.30 -8.46 17.41
N MET A 175 -9.25 -7.48 18.33
CA MET A 175 -8.06 -7.21 19.15
C MET A 175 -7.80 -8.32 20.18
N ASP A 176 -8.84 -9.00 20.67
CA ASP A 176 -8.71 -10.12 21.61
C ASP A 176 -8.02 -11.32 20.94
N PHE A 177 -8.39 -11.62 19.70
CA PHE A 177 -7.71 -12.63 18.91
C PHE A 177 -6.24 -12.25 18.67
N LEU A 178 -6.00 -10.99 18.31
CA LEU A 178 -4.64 -10.49 18.05
C LEU A 178 -3.78 -10.57 19.31
N GLU A 179 -4.31 -10.18 20.45
CA GLU A 179 -3.59 -10.30 21.73
C GLU A 179 -3.25 -11.74 22.07
N LYS A 180 -4.17 -12.69 21.88
CA LYS A 180 -3.89 -14.12 22.04
C LYS A 180 -2.76 -14.60 21.14
N GLN A 181 -2.69 -14.13 19.88
CA GLN A 181 -1.56 -14.45 19.03
C GLN A 181 -0.25 -13.90 19.60
N CYS A 182 -0.25 -12.67 20.10
CA CYS A 182 0.93 -12.07 20.75
C CYS A 182 1.38 -12.82 22.00
N GLN A 183 0.45 -13.31 22.81
CA GLN A 183 0.75 -14.10 24.01
C GLN A 183 1.34 -15.49 23.68
N GLN A 184 0.91 -16.09 22.57
CA GLN A 184 1.27 -17.46 22.20
C GLN A 184 2.52 -17.54 21.31
N ASN A 185 2.96 -16.43 20.70
CA ASN A 185 4.04 -16.43 19.71
C ASN A 185 5.07 -15.34 20.05
N LYS A 186 6.35 -15.64 19.84
CA LYS A 186 7.46 -14.71 20.15
C LYS A 186 7.48 -13.47 19.24
N THR A 187 7.01 -13.62 18.02
CA THR A 187 7.00 -12.54 17.02
C THR A 187 5.70 -12.63 16.25
N VAL A 188 4.95 -11.53 16.22
CA VAL A 188 3.68 -11.39 15.52
C VAL A 188 3.71 -10.12 14.70
N ALA A 189 3.20 -10.18 13.48
CA ALA A 189 2.99 -9.01 12.63
C ALA A 189 1.50 -8.90 12.26
N TYR A 190 0.93 -7.73 12.45
CA TYR A 190 -0.44 -7.42 12.07
C TYR A 190 -0.46 -6.63 10.77
N VAL A 191 -1.29 -7.07 9.82
CA VAL A 191 -1.45 -6.48 8.50
C VAL A 191 -2.87 -5.96 8.36
N ALA A 192 -3.01 -4.64 8.26
CA ALA A 192 -4.32 -3.97 8.29
C ALA A 192 -4.27 -2.60 7.59
N ASP A 193 -5.44 -2.00 7.38
CA ASP A 193 -5.55 -0.61 6.96
C ASP A 193 -5.68 0.32 8.19
N GLY A 194 -5.12 1.51 8.12
CA GLY A 194 -5.39 2.57 9.11
C GLY A 194 -6.82 3.08 8.97
N ALA A 195 -7.21 3.45 7.74
CA ALA A 195 -8.57 3.71 7.33
C ALA A 195 -8.96 2.71 6.24
N TYR A 196 -10.02 1.96 6.46
CA TYR A 196 -10.51 0.96 5.52
C TYR A 196 -11.40 1.59 4.46
N SER A 197 -11.38 1.05 3.26
CA SER A 197 -12.33 1.44 2.21
C SER A 197 -13.78 1.24 2.65
N MET A 198 -14.07 0.14 3.38
CA MET A 198 -15.41 -0.27 3.78
C MET A 198 -15.45 -0.87 5.20
N GLY A 199 -14.63 -0.37 6.10
CA GLY A 199 -14.50 -0.96 7.44
C GLY A 199 -14.27 0.04 8.58
N GLY A 200 -14.41 1.35 8.33
CA GLY A 200 -14.11 2.38 9.33
C GLY A 200 -12.59 2.58 9.52
N ILE A 201 -12.16 2.72 10.76
CA ILE A 201 -10.76 2.98 11.13
C ILE A 201 -10.27 1.93 12.12
N SER A 202 -8.98 1.63 12.07
CA SER A 202 -8.32 0.73 13.02
C SER A 202 -8.31 1.31 14.44
N ASN A 203 -8.47 0.43 15.44
CA ASN A 203 -8.32 0.78 16.84
C ASN A 203 -6.84 0.99 17.19
N MET A 204 -6.33 2.19 16.92
CA MET A 204 -4.93 2.51 17.13
C MET A 204 -4.51 2.43 18.61
N ASP A 205 -5.40 2.71 19.56
CA ASP A 205 -5.08 2.62 20.98
C ASP A 205 -4.75 1.18 21.39
N SER A 206 -5.60 0.24 20.99
CA SER A 206 -5.34 -1.19 21.23
C SER A 206 -4.10 -1.68 20.49
N LEU A 207 -3.89 -1.27 19.24
CA LEU A 207 -2.69 -1.66 18.47
C LEU A 207 -1.40 -1.14 19.10
N LEU A 208 -1.39 0.10 19.58
CA LEU A 208 -0.23 0.69 20.26
C LEU A 208 0.01 0.02 21.63
N TYR A 209 -1.03 -0.35 22.35
CA TYR A 209 -0.91 -1.14 23.58
C TYR A 209 -0.25 -2.50 23.29
N LEU A 210 -0.73 -3.24 22.27
CA LEU A 210 -0.16 -4.53 21.91
C LEU A 210 1.29 -4.41 21.41
N LYS A 211 1.58 -3.34 20.64
CA LYS A 211 2.95 -3.03 20.21
C LYS A 211 3.87 -2.81 21.41
N ALA A 212 3.48 -1.97 22.36
CA ALA A 212 4.28 -1.68 23.55
C ALA A 212 4.43 -2.89 24.49
N ARG A 213 3.37 -3.68 24.64
CA ARG A 213 3.33 -4.80 25.60
C ARG A 213 4.01 -6.06 25.10
N TYR A 214 3.89 -6.37 23.79
CA TYR A 214 4.29 -7.65 23.21
C TYR A 214 5.28 -7.52 22.05
N GLY A 215 5.63 -6.30 21.64
CA GLY A 215 6.48 -6.08 20.48
C GLY A 215 5.78 -6.43 19.15
N LEU A 216 4.47 -6.20 19.06
CA LEU A 216 3.71 -6.41 17.84
C LEU A 216 4.26 -5.55 16.69
N PHE A 217 4.63 -6.18 15.59
CA PHE A 217 4.98 -5.49 14.37
C PHE A 217 3.73 -5.02 13.65
N LEU A 218 3.67 -3.75 13.28
CA LEU A 218 2.55 -3.17 12.54
C LEU A 218 2.90 -2.94 11.07
N TYR A 219 2.15 -3.55 10.18
CA TYR A 219 2.13 -3.21 8.76
C TYR A 219 0.78 -2.57 8.43
N MET A 220 0.78 -1.25 8.19
CA MET A 220 -0.45 -0.46 8.10
C MET A 220 -0.56 0.24 6.75
N ASP A 221 -1.66 0.02 6.03
CA ASP A 221 -2.00 0.76 4.82
C ASP A 221 -2.88 1.97 5.18
N ASP A 222 -2.35 3.17 5.02
CA ASP A 222 -3.03 4.42 5.35
C ASP A 222 -3.52 5.18 4.11
N SER A 223 -3.71 4.47 2.98
CA SER A 223 -4.06 5.04 1.68
C SER A 223 -5.35 5.85 1.67
N HIS A 224 -6.34 5.50 2.49
CA HIS A 224 -7.62 6.21 2.56
C HIS A 224 -7.59 7.40 3.52
N ALA A 225 -6.55 7.55 4.32
CA ALA A 225 -6.40 8.63 5.28
C ALA A 225 -5.34 9.66 4.89
N LEU A 226 -4.29 9.23 4.15
CA LEU A 226 -3.22 10.11 3.71
C LEU A 226 -3.77 11.34 2.99
N SER A 227 -3.31 12.53 3.34
CA SER A 227 -3.76 13.85 2.88
C SER A 227 -5.20 14.23 3.23
N ALA A 228 -6.09 13.28 3.52
CA ALA A 228 -7.49 13.54 3.83
C ALA A 228 -7.71 13.88 5.31
N VAL A 229 -6.95 13.28 6.22
CA VAL A 229 -7.13 13.42 7.67
C VAL A 229 -5.79 13.53 8.40
N GLY A 230 -5.87 13.87 9.69
CA GLY A 230 -4.71 14.06 10.55
C GLY A 230 -4.05 15.44 10.39
N ALA A 231 -3.25 15.82 11.38
CA ALA A 231 -2.50 17.07 11.33
C ALA A 231 -1.55 17.08 10.11
N PHE A 232 -1.62 18.12 9.30
CA PHE A 232 -0.87 18.27 8.05
C PHE A 232 -1.09 17.15 7.02
N GLY A 233 -2.28 16.51 7.04
CA GLY A 233 -2.61 15.44 6.11
C GLY A 233 -1.79 14.15 6.30
N ARG A 234 -1.21 13.93 7.48
CA ARG A 234 -0.32 12.78 7.75
C ARG A 234 -1.04 11.46 7.95
N GLY A 235 -2.36 11.41 7.75
CA GLY A 235 -3.15 10.21 7.90
C GLY A 235 -3.57 9.91 9.34
N ILE A 236 -3.97 8.67 9.59
CA ILE A 236 -4.41 8.18 10.90
C ILE A 236 -3.25 7.54 11.68
N VAL A 237 -2.41 6.76 11.00
CA VAL A 237 -1.41 5.93 11.67
C VAL A 237 -0.19 6.75 12.10
N ARG A 238 0.42 7.50 11.18
CA ARG A 238 1.68 8.22 11.45
C ARG A 238 1.59 9.20 12.62
N PRO A 239 0.52 10.03 12.78
CA PRO A 239 0.42 10.97 13.90
C PRO A 239 0.28 10.31 15.27
N ARG A 240 -0.10 9.04 15.32
CA ARG A 240 -0.25 8.29 16.57
C ARG A 240 1.07 7.70 17.08
N LEU A 241 2.13 7.76 16.28
CA LEU A 241 3.47 7.28 16.62
C LEU A 241 4.37 8.48 16.92
N GLN A 242 4.95 8.54 18.11
CA GLN A 242 5.92 9.57 18.50
C GLN A 242 7.13 9.54 17.55
N ALA A 243 7.69 8.35 17.35
CA ALA A 243 8.68 8.06 16.32
C ALA A 243 8.24 6.82 15.53
N LEU A 244 8.64 6.72 14.28
CA LEU A 244 8.50 5.49 13.52
C LEU A 244 9.76 4.65 13.74
N GLU A 245 9.57 3.53 14.42
CA GLU A 245 10.64 2.59 14.77
C GLU A 245 10.66 1.40 13.80
N ASP A 246 11.56 0.44 14.01
CA ASP A 246 11.78 -0.70 13.12
C ASP A 246 10.73 -1.83 13.25
N ASP A 247 9.76 -1.68 14.14
CA ASP A 247 8.61 -2.56 14.34
C ASP A 247 7.31 -2.03 13.70
N CYS A 248 7.43 -1.04 12.82
CA CYS A 248 6.29 -0.51 12.08
C CYS A 248 6.68 -0.11 10.65
N VAL A 249 5.84 -0.47 9.71
CA VAL A 249 5.87 0.01 8.32
C VAL A 249 4.50 0.58 7.98
N ILE A 250 4.48 1.80 7.46
CA ILE A 250 3.26 2.42 6.95
C ILE A 250 3.40 2.54 5.45
N VAL A 251 2.39 2.08 4.72
CA VAL A 251 2.28 2.26 3.26
C VAL A 251 1.07 3.12 2.94
N ALA A 252 1.13 3.83 1.83
CA ALA A 252 0.00 4.59 1.34
C ALA A 252 0.03 4.77 -0.17
N SER A 253 -1.15 4.90 -0.77
CA SER A 253 -1.30 5.29 -2.17
C SER A 253 -1.22 6.80 -2.31
N LEU A 254 -0.37 7.28 -3.20
CA LEU A 254 -0.32 8.69 -3.60
C LEU A 254 -1.39 9.03 -4.66
N ALA A 255 -2.09 8.01 -5.18
CA ALA A 255 -3.11 8.17 -6.21
C ALA A 255 -4.54 8.33 -5.67
N LYS A 256 -4.68 8.81 -4.43
CA LYS A 256 -5.97 9.13 -3.81
C LYS A 256 -6.01 10.61 -3.43
N SER A 257 -6.25 10.93 -2.17
CA SER A 257 -6.31 12.33 -1.70
C SER A 257 -5.05 13.14 -1.97
N PHE A 258 -3.89 12.51 -2.07
CA PHE A 258 -2.63 13.19 -2.37
C PHE A 258 -2.61 13.78 -3.79
N GLY A 259 -3.42 13.24 -4.72
CA GLY A 259 -3.64 13.80 -6.06
C GLY A 259 -2.54 13.49 -7.08
N ALA A 260 -1.58 12.61 -6.74
CA ALA A 260 -0.49 12.22 -7.63
C ALA A 260 -0.65 10.78 -8.14
N SER A 261 0.44 10.10 -8.42
CA SER A 261 0.49 8.66 -8.68
C SER A 261 1.65 8.02 -7.92
N GLY A 262 1.54 6.72 -7.65
CA GLY A 262 2.59 6.00 -6.94
C GLY A 262 2.18 5.48 -5.58
N GLY A 263 3.16 4.95 -4.88
CA GLY A 263 3.05 4.49 -3.50
C GLY A 263 4.13 5.10 -2.63
N LEU A 264 3.78 5.31 -1.39
CA LEU A 264 4.66 5.78 -0.33
C LEU A 264 4.89 4.66 0.68
N VAL A 265 6.12 4.54 1.15
CA VAL A 265 6.47 3.68 2.28
C VAL A 265 7.19 4.53 3.32
N MET A 266 6.71 4.54 4.54
CA MET A 266 7.33 5.19 5.69
C MET A 266 7.98 4.11 6.57
N LEU A 267 9.23 4.33 6.94
CA LEU A 267 10.11 3.37 7.62
C LEU A 267 10.79 4.01 8.82
N GLY A 268 11.13 3.18 9.81
CA GLY A 268 11.81 3.64 11.02
C GLY A 268 13.30 3.88 10.83
N ASN A 269 13.96 3.12 9.97
CA ASN A 269 15.41 3.21 9.85
C ASN A 269 15.95 2.89 8.46
N GLU A 270 17.24 3.20 8.28
CA GLU A 270 17.94 3.01 7.00
C GLU A 270 18.14 1.55 6.63
N ARG A 271 18.32 0.67 7.63
CA ARG A 271 18.50 -0.77 7.37
C ARG A 271 17.26 -1.36 6.71
N GLN A 272 16.05 -1.05 7.22
CA GLN A 272 14.80 -1.47 6.59
C GLN A 272 14.68 -0.94 5.17
N SER A 273 14.97 0.35 4.97
CA SER A 273 14.96 0.96 3.65
C SER A 273 15.87 0.24 2.65
N LYS A 274 17.11 -0.06 3.04
CA LYS A 274 18.06 -0.81 2.20
C LYS A 274 17.59 -2.23 1.88
N LEU A 275 17.04 -2.94 2.87
CA LEU A 275 16.53 -4.30 2.66
C LEU A 275 15.35 -4.30 1.67
N ILE A 276 14.39 -3.42 1.89
CA ILE A 276 13.21 -3.29 1.04
C ILE A 276 13.60 -2.90 -0.39
N GLN A 277 14.46 -1.88 -0.55
CA GLN A 277 14.87 -1.42 -1.88
C GLN A 277 15.72 -2.44 -2.65
N ARG A 278 16.48 -3.30 -1.97
CA ARG A 278 17.34 -4.29 -2.61
C ARG A 278 16.65 -5.62 -2.89
N TYR A 279 15.82 -6.08 -1.96
CA TYR A 279 15.30 -7.45 -1.97
C TYR A 279 13.78 -7.53 -2.09
N GLY A 280 13.06 -6.42 -2.00
CA GLY A 280 11.62 -6.39 -2.07
C GLY A 280 11.02 -6.63 -3.45
N GLY A 281 11.72 -7.29 -4.39
CA GLY A 281 11.19 -7.58 -5.72
C GLY A 281 10.61 -6.34 -6.41
N PRO A 282 9.30 -6.12 -6.39
CA PRO A 282 8.68 -4.95 -7.02
C PRO A 282 9.19 -3.58 -6.53
N THR A 283 9.68 -3.45 -5.31
CA THR A 283 10.28 -2.20 -4.82
C THR A 283 11.65 -1.92 -5.44
N ASN A 284 12.27 -2.93 -6.05
CA ASN A 284 13.53 -2.81 -6.76
C ASN A 284 13.35 -2.83 -8.28
N TRP A 285 12.60 -3.80 -8.82
CA TRP A 285 12.62 -4.15 -10.23
C TRP A 285 11.44 -3.65 -11.06
N SER A 286 10.44 -3.03 -10.47
CA SER A 286 9.27 -2.51 -11.20
C SER A 286 9.36 -1.02 -11.58
N GLN A 287 10.55 -0.50 -11.73
CA GLN A 287 10.87 0.91 -11.98
C GLN A 287 10.68 1.80 -10.71
N SER A 288 11.23 3.00 -10.75
CA SER A 288 10.89 4.12 -9.86
C SER A 288 9.68 4.87 -10.38
N LEU A 289 9.19 5.82 -9.64
CA LEU A 289 8.25 6.82 -10.14
C LEU A 289 8.85 7.50 -11.38
N ASN A 290 7.98 7.83 -12.34
CA ASN A 290 8.39 8.62 -13.50
C ASN A 290 8.48 10.11 -13.14
N SER A 291 9.11 10.90 -14.02
CA SER A 291 9.33 12.34 -13.81
C SER A 291 8.03 13.09 -13.52
N ALA A 292 6.94 12.78 -14.22
CA ALA A 292 5.66 13.45 -14.01
C ALA A 292 5.01 13.14 -12.64
N ALA A 293 5.29 11.98 -12.08
CA ALA A 293 4.77 11.60 -10.76
C ALA A 293 5.60 12.16 -9.59
N ILE A 294 6.81 12.63 -9.89
CA ILE A 294 7.73 13.23 -8.91
C ILE A 294 7.51 14.75 -8.84
N GLY A 295 7.34 15.42 -9.97
CA GLY A 295 7.11 16.87 -10.08
C GLY A 295 5.69 17.29 -9.80
#